data_d58e134132f7a96ff0f3254fd42ae826
#
_entry.id   d58e134132f7a96ff0f3254fd42ae826
#
_cell.length_a   1.000
_cell.length_b   1.000
_cell.length_c   1.000
_cell.angle_alpha   90.00
_cell.angle_beta   90.00
_cell.angle_gamma   90.00
#
_symmetry.space_group_name_H-M   'P 1'
#
loop_
_entity.id
_entity.type
_entity.pdbx_description
1 polymer ?
#
loop_
_entity_poly.entity_id
_entity_poly.type
_entity_poly.pdbx_seq_one_letter_code
_entity_poly.pdbx_strand_id
1 'polypeptide(L)'
;IAVATTAAPCGHCRQFMNELRDASKMRIIIPDDSRSNGMSIRSHLVMPLCDLLPHSFGPLDLTHDNSLPLLLEKRNNGLRVVMDQTEKILPDVETQIQLALREANVSYAPYSESPAGLVLVTNSGDAFPGRAVESAAYNPTMSPLHVALCAAVAMGNLGNKNGGGWGEIEKCILVEIANAPVQYCDTVKLILKTIAPHGEVTVVSASRE
;
A
#
# COMPACT_ATOMS: atom_id res chain seq x y z
N ILE A 1 -15.24 9.17 -11.53
CA ILE A 1 -14.92 8.69 -10.17
C ILE A 1 -15.19 9.81 -9.18
N ALA A 2 -15.68 9.51 -7.97
CA ALA A 2 -15.84 10.44 -6.88
C ALA A 2 -15.31 9.81 -5.57
N VAL A 3 -14.77 10.66 -4.70
CA VAL A 3 -14.26 10.28 -3.37
C VAL A 3 -14.91 11.19 -2.33
N ALA A 4 -15.57 10.60 -1.35
CA ALA A 4 -16.10 11.31 -0.19
C ALA A 4 -15.13 11.15 0.98
N THR A 5 -14.86 12.26 1.67
CA THR A 5 -13.97 12.29 2.83
C THR A 5 -14.66 12.97 4.00
N THR A 6 -14.27 12.63 5.22
CA THR A 6 -14.84 13.23 6.45
C THR A 6 -14.28 14.62 6.76
N ALA A 7 -13.20 15.00 6.09
CA ALA A 7 -12.55 16.30 6.18
C ALA A 7 -11.86 16.64 4.86
N ALA A 8 -11.46 17.88 4.65
CA ALA A 8 -10.69 18.27 3.49
C ALA A 8 -9.39 17.43 3.39
N PRO A 9 -9.10 16.79 2.23
CA PRO A 9 -7.91 15.98 2.07
C PRO A 9 -6.65 16.86 2.19
N CYS A 10 -5.66 16.39 2.93
CA CYS A 10 -4.36 17.07 3.05
C CYS A 10 -3.57 17.01 1.73
N GLY A 11 -2.46 17.72 1.64
CA GLY A 11 -1.62 17.73 0.42
C GLY A 11 -1.18 16.35 -0.02
N HIS A 12 -0.77 15.47 0.91
CA HIS A 12 -0.40 14.08 0.61
C HIS A 12 -1.58 13.27 0.05
N CYS A 13 -2.78 13.41 0.63
CA CYS A 13 -3.98 12.74 0.12
C CYS A 13 -4.31 13.19 -1.31
N ARG A 14 -4.24 14.50 -1.58
CA ARG A 14 -4.49 15.04 -2.92
C ARG A 14 -3.49 14.52 -3.93
N GLN A 15 -2.21 14.52 -3.56
CA GLN A 15 -1.12 14.04 -4.40
C GLN A 15 -1.20 12.52 -4.64
N PHE A 16 -1.60 11.74 -3.63
CA PHE A 16 -1.82 10.30 -3.80
C PHE A 16 -3.01 9.99 -4.73
N MET A 17 -4.10 10.76 -4.62
CA MET A 17 -5.24 10.64 -5.55
C MET A 17 -4.85 10.98 -6.99
N ASN A 18 -3.80 11.77 -7.19
CA ASN A 18 -3.29 12.13 -8.52
C ASN A 18 -2.62 10.95 -9.26
N GLU A 19 -2.39 9.81 -8.58
CA GLU A 19 -1.91 8.57 -9.20
C GLU A 19 -2.99 7.82 -10.00
N LEU A 20 -4.23 8.30 -9.96
CA LEU A 20 -5.35 7.67 -10.67
C LEU A 20 -5.50 8.23 -12.09
N ARG A 21 -6.00 7.40 -13.01
CA ARG A 21 -6.35 7.83 -14.36
C ARG A 21 -7.44 8.90 -14.29
N ASP A 22 -7.28 9.97 -15.07
CA ASP A 22 -8.20 11.12 -15.10
C ASP A 22 -8.41 11.79 -13.72
N ALA A 23 -7.40 11.74 -12.85
CA ALA A 23 -7.47 12.27 -11.48
C ALA A 23 -7.94 13.74 -11.43
N SER A 24 -7.53 14.57 -12.39
CA SER A 24 -7.95 15.97 -12.47
C SER A 24 -9.46 16.18 -12.50
N LYS A 25 -10.20 15.22 -13.08
CA LYS A 25 -11.68 15.23 -13.21
C LYS A 25 -12.38 14.56 -12.01
N MET A 26 -11.64 13.94 -11.10
CA MET A 26 -12.20 13.26 -9.94
C MET A 26 -12.94 14.26 -9.05
N ARG A 27 -14.17 13.94 -8.66
CA ARG A 27 -14.94 14.76 -7.72
C ARG A 27 -14.58 14.42 -6.30
N ILE A 28 -14.20 15.43 -5.53
CA ILE A 28 -13.95 15.33 -4.10
C ILE A 28 -15.15 15.92 -3.37
N ILE A 29 -15.75 15.11 -2.49
CA ILE A 29 -16.93 15.47 -1.70
C ILE A 29 -16.46 15.62 -0.26
N ILE A 30 -16.55 16.82 0.29
CA ILE A 30 -16.13 17.14 1.67
C ILE A 30 -17.30 17.75 2.45
N PRO A 31 -17.39 17.58 3.78
CA PRO A 31 -18.38 18.28 4.59
C PRO A 31 -18.19 19.80 4.48
N ASP A 32 -19.29 20.52 4.40
CA ASP A 32 -19.31 21.99 4.47
C ASP A 32 -19.78 22.43 5.86
N ASP A 33 -18.84 22.67 6.73
CA ASP A 33 -19.11 23.11 8.11
C ASP A 33 -19.45 24.61 8.21
N SER A 34 -19.36 25.36 7.09
CA SER A 34 -19.58 26.82 7.07
C SER A 34 -21.04 27.23 7.30
N ARG A 35 -21.99 26.29 7.18
CA ARG A 35 -23.44 26.55 7.25
C ARG A 35 -24.15 25.97 8.48
N SER A 36 -23.42 25.54 9.50
CA SER A 36 -24.01 24.97 10.71
C SER A 36 -24.54 26.06 11.68
N ASN A 37 -25.54 26.83 11.27
CA ASN A 37 -26.33 27.64 12.19
C ASN A 37 -27.38 26.76 12.90
N GLY A 38 -26.94 25.74 13.64
CA GLY A 38 -27.80 24.98 14.54
C GLY A 38 -28.85 24.04 13.88
N MET A 39 -28.91 23.98 12.56
CA MET A 39 -29.83 23.11 11.83
C MET A 39 -29.09 21.96 11.13
N SER A 40 -29.52 20.76 11.39
CA SER A 40 -28.88 19.45 11.06
C SER A 40 -28.82 19.10 9.56
N ILE A 41 -28.77 20.05 8.65
CA ILE A 41 -28.54 19.75 7.23
C ILE A 41 -27.05 19.89 6.97
N ARG A 42 -26.36 18.77 6.97
CA ARG A 42 -24.95 18.71 6.54
C ARG A 42 -24.91 18.97 5.03
N SER A 43 -24.49 20.18 4.65
CA SER A 43 -24.15 20.49 3.27
C SER A 43 -22.80 19.87 2.91
N HIS A 44 -22.58 19.63 1.64
CA HIS A 44 -21.33 19.09 1.11
C HIS A 44 -20.82 19.99 0.01
N LEU A 45 -19.54 20.24 0.00
CA LEU A 45 -18.84 20.85 -1.13
C LEU A 45 -18.42 19.74 -2.08
N VAL A 46 -18.64 19.94 -3.37
CA VAL A 46 -18.22 19.02 -4.43
C VAL A 46 -17.37 19.80 -5.41
N MET A 47 -16.11 19.40 -5.55
CA MET A 47 -15.18 20.06 -6.45
C MET A 47 -14.27 19.05 -7.15
N PRO A 48 -13.74 19.34 -8.35
CA PRO A 48 -12.77 18.48 -8.99
C PRO A 48 -11.42 18.54 -8.25
N LEU A 49 -10.64 17.45 -8.36
CA LEU A 49 -9.32 17.39 -7.72
C LEU A 49 -8.39 18.49 -8.21
N CYS A 50 -8.48 18.90 -9.48
CA CYS A 50 -7.65 19.99 -10.02
C CYS A 50 -7.82 21.33 -9.31
N ASP A 51 -8.99 21.59 -8.71
CA ASP A 51 -9.21 22.82 -7.92
C ASP A 51 -8.49 22.75 -6.55
N LEU A 52 -8.34 21.52 -6.01
CA LEU A 52 -7.64 21.27 -4.74
C LEU A 52 -6.13 21.06 -4.92
N LEU A 53 -5.70 20.69 -6.12
CA LEU A 53 -4.30 20.42 -6.48
C LEU A 53 -3.97 21.11 -7.83
N PRO A 54 -3.94 22.45 -7.87
CA PRO A 54 -3.55 23.18 -9.07
C PRO A 54 -2.07 22.90 -9.42
N HIS A 55 -1.75 22.90 -10.70
CA HIS A 55 -0.37 22.62 -11.19
C HIS A 55 0.20 21.30 -10.63
N SER A 56 -0.63 20.26 -10.61
CA SER A 56 -0.25 18.97 -10.04
C SER A 56 0.93 18.35 -10.79
N PHE A 57 1.80 17.67 -10.02
CA PHE A 57 2.86 16.82 -10.52
C PHE A 57 2.41 15.36 -10.39
N GLY A 58 2.47 14.59 -11.46
CA GLY A 58 1.87 13.26 -11.48
C GLY A 58 2.66 12.22 -12.30
N PRO A 59 2.08 11.05 -12.51
CA PRO A 59 2.74 9.91 -13.16
C PRO A 59 3.35 10.26 -14.53
N LEU A 60 2.65 11.05 -15.33
CA LEU A 60 3.10 11.41 -16.68
C LEU A 60 4.32 12.32 -16.72
N ASP A 61 4.54 13.08 -15.65
CA ASP A 61 5.71 13.97 -15.53
C ASP A 61 7.00 13.17 -15.30
N LEU A 62 6.90 11.94 -14.78
CA LEU A 62 8.05 11.08 -14.50
C LEU A 62 8.21 9.96 -15.52
N THR A 63 7.13 9.33 -15.93
CA THR A 63 7.20 8.15 -16.79
C THR A 63 7.19 8.49 -18.28
N HIS A 64 6.62 9.65 -18.64
CA HIS A 64 6.41 10.08 -20.04
C HIS A 64 5.65 9.06 -20.91
N ASP A 65 5.00 8.07 -20.28
CA ASP A 65 4.29 6.99 -20.96
C ASP A 65 2.83 6.91 -20.52
N ASN A 66 1.95 7.30 -21.44
CA ASN A 66 0.49 7.26 -21.21
C ASN A 66 -0.09 5.84 -21.21
N SER A 67 0.67 4.84 -21.67
CA SER A 67 0.21 3.45 -21.75
C SER A 67 0.41 2.68 -20.46
N LEU A 68 1.24 3.20 -19.54
CA LEU A 68 1.48 2.52 -18.26
C LEU A 68 0.21 2.43 -17.42
N PRO A 69 -0.04 1.26 -16.81
CA PRO A 69 -1.14 1.10 -15.87
C PRO A 69 -0.94 2.00 -14.66
N LEU A 70 -1.91 2.87 -14.37
CA LEU A 70 -1.90 3.73 -13.20
C LEU A 70 -2.49 3.01 -11.97
N LEU A 71 -2.46 3.67 -10.83
CA LEU A 71 -2.99 3.13 -9.58
C LEU A 71 -4.45 2.66 -9.78
N LEU A 72 -4.78 1.48 -9.25
CA LEU A 72 -6.03 0.73 -9.40
C LEU A 72 -6.27 0.06 -10.76
N GLU A 73 -5.44 0.27 -11.77
CA GLU A 73 -5.53 -0.47 -13.03
C GLU A 73 -4.85 -1.84 -12.90
N LYS A 74 -5.31 -2.79 -13.71
CA LYS A 74 -4.75 -4.15 -13.70
C LYS A 74 -3.30 -4.13 -14.16
N ARG A 75 -2.45 -4.82 -13.42
CA ARG A 75 -1.03 -5.00 -13.75
C ARG A 75 -0.53 -6.36 -13.32
N ASN A 76 0.58 -6.77 -13.93
CA ASN A 76 1.38 -7.90 -13.51
C ASN A 76 2.85 -7.55 -13.76
N ASN A 77 3.63 -7.48 -12.69
CA ASN A 77 5.05 -7.13 -12.76
C ASN A 77 5.93 -8.30 -13.26
N GLY A 78 5.34 -9.48 -13.50
CA GLY A 78 6.04 -10.66 -14.06
C GLY A 78 7.08 -11.27 -13.12
N LEU A 79 6.87 -11.15 -11.81
CA LEU A 79 7.81 -11.68 -10.83
C LEU A 79 7.59 -13.16 -10.58
N ARG A 80 8.72 -13.87 -10.43
CA ARG A 80 8.79 -15.24 -9.94
C ARG A 80 9.75 -15.32 -8.76
N VAL A 81 9.45 -16.18 -7.81
CA VAL A 81 10.33 -16.45 -6.67
C VAL A 81 11.58 -17.18 -7.19
N VAL A 82 12.73 -16.69 -6.74
CA VAL A 82 14.01 -17.39 -6.95
C VAL A 82 14.23 -18.29 -5.72
N MET A 83 13.91 -19.57 -5.87
CA MET A 83 14.13 -20.56 -4.81
C MET A 83 15.46 -21.28 -5.02
N ASP A 84 16.23 -21.43 -3.96
CA ASP A 84 17.29 -22.42 -3.93
C ASP A 84 16.61 -23.80 -3.78
N GLN A 85 16.90 -24.73 -4.72
CA GLN A 85 16.24 -26.05 -4.80
C GLN A 85 16.53 -26.95 -3.56
N THR A 86 17.31 -26.47 -2.62
CA THR A 86 17.74 -27.22 -1.43
C THR A 86 16.89 -26.99 -0.19
N GLU A 87 16.06 -25.93 -0.14
CA GLU A 87 15.22 -25.64 1.02
C GLU A 87 13.85 -26.31 0.92
N LYS A 88 13.57 -27.24 1.81
CA LYS A 88 12.19 -27.76 2.03
C LYS A 88 11.37 -26.68 2.75
N ILE A 89 10.54 -26.00 1.99
CA ILE A 89 9.58 -25.05 2.55
C ILE A 89 8.38 -25.81 3.09
N LEU A 90 7.92 -25.45 4.29
CA LEU A 90 6.69 -25.97 4.86
C LEU A 90 5.48 -25.50 4.01
N PRO A 91 4.44 -26.32 3.83
CA PRO A 91 3.27 -25.97 2.98
C PRO A 91 2.59 -24.64 3.40
N ASP A 92 2.53 -24.35 4.69
CA ASP A 92 1.94 -23.11 5.20
C ASP A 92 2.76 -21.89 4.76
N VAL A 93 4.09 -21.98 4.83
CA VAL A 93 5.01 -20.90 4.42
C VAL A 93 4.93 -20.70 2.91
N GLU A 94 4.83 -21.78 2.13
CA GLU A 94 4.66 -21.71 0.68
C GLU A 94 3.40 -20.92 0.30
N THR A 95 2.26 -21.20 0.94
CA THR A 95 1.02 -20.45 0.72
C THR A 95 1.18 -18.95 1.00
N GLN A 96 1.90 -18.60 2.04
CA GLN A 96 2.18 -17.21 2.42
C GLN A 96 3.13 -16.53 1.43
N ILE A 97 4.16 -17.26 0.94
CA ILE A 97 5.06 -16.78 -0.12
C ILE A 97 4.27 -16.49 -1.40
N GLN A 98 3.39 -17.40 -1.82
CA GLN A 98 2.56 -17.20 -3.02
C GLN A 98 1.62 -15.99 -2.85
N LEU A 99 1.10 -15.75 -1.66
CA LEU A 99 0.28 -14.56 -1.37
C LEU A 99 1.13 -13.28 -1.46
N ALA A 100 2.32 -13.24 -0.86
CA ALA A 100 3.23 -12.10 -0.95
C ALA A 100 3.70 -11.86 -2.39
N LEU A 101 4.00 -12.92 -3.15
CA LEU A 101 4.35 -12.84 -4.58
C LEU A 101 3.21 -12.25 -5.41
N ARG A 102 1.97 -12.68 -5.16
CA ARG A 102 0.79 -12.10 -5.81
C ARG A 102 0.71 -10.59 -5.54
N GLU A 103 0.92 -10.15 -4.30
CA GLU A 103 0.93 -8.74 -3.94
C GLU A 103 2.07 -7.98 -4.62
N ALA A 104 3.27 -8.58 -4.72
CA ALA A 104 4.39 -8.01 -5.47
C ALA A 104 4.06 -7.86 -6.96
N ASN A 105 3.39 -8.85 -7.56
CA ASN A 105 3.00 -8.80 -8.97
C ASN A 105 1.96 -7.75 -9.30
N VAL A 106 1.11 -7.36 -8.35
CA VAL A 106 0.12 -6.30 -8.54
C VAL A 106 0.50 -4.98 -7.87
N SER A 107 1.71 -4.88 -7.32
CA SER A 107 2.20 -3.65 -6.70
C SER A 107 2.40 -2.52 -7.71
N TYR A 108 2.20 -1.30 -7.26
CA TYR A 108 2.37 -0.08 -8.07
C TYR A 108 3.72 0.56 -7.76
N ALA A 109 4.72 0.26 -8.56
CA ALA A 109 6.08 0.77 -8.42
C ALA A 109 6.66 1.25 -9.76
N PRO A 110 6.02 2.25 -10.43
CA PRO A 110 6.42 2.67 -11.77
C PRO A 110 7.66 3.55 -11.77
N TYR A 111 8.05 4.12 -10.64
CA TYR A 111 9.14 5.11 -10.57
C TYR A 111 10.46 4.48 -10.17
N SER A 112 10.44 3.57 -9.20
CA SER A 112 11.65 2.87 -8.75
C SER A 112 11.87 1.55 -9.47
N GLU A 113 10.86 1.04 -10.16
CA GLU A 113 10.84 -0.32 -10.72
C GLU A 113 11.15 -1.42 -9.69
N SER A 114 10.79 -1.17 -8.44
CA SER A 114 11.05 -2.03 -7.29
C SER A 114 9.75 -2.63 -6.72
N PRO A 115 9.01 -3.44 -7.50
CA PRO A 115 7.79 -4.05 -7.02
C PRO A 115 8.07 -4.97 -5.83
N ALA A 116 7.22 -4.88 -4.81
CA ALA A 116 7.33 -5.70 -3.61
C ALA A 116 5.95 -6.00 -3.02
N GLY A 117 5.84 -7.14 -2.37
CA GLY A 117 4.66 -7.59 -1.66
C GLY A 117 5.02 -8.23 -0.33
N LEU A 118 4.11 -8.15 0.62
CA LEU A 118 4.33 -8.63 1.97
C LEU A 118 3.05 -9.25 2.53
N VAL A 119 3.20 -10.20 3.43
CA VAL A 119 2.11 -10.74 4.23
C VAL A 119 2.52 -10.73 5.70
N LEU A 120 1.69 -10.14 6.55
CA LEU A 120 1.75 -10.33 8.00
C LEU A 120 0.84 -11.47 8.39
N VAL A 121 1.28 -12.35 9.27
CA VAL A 121 0.49 -13.45 9.81
C VAL A 121 0.52 -13.36 11.33
N THR A 122 -0.67 -13.45 11.94
CA THR A 122 -0.83 -13.44 13.39
C THR A 122 -0.77 -14.84 13.97
N ASN A 123 -0.62 -14.94 15.27
CA ASN A 123 -0.69 -16.18 16.02
C ASN A 123 -2.09 -16.88 15.94
N SER A 124 -3.14 -16.13 15.58
CA SER A 124 -4.46 -16.68 15.27
C SER A 124 -4.57 -17.25 13.84
N GLY A 125 -3.57 -17.04 13.01
CA GLY A 125 -3.56 -17.46 11.59
C GLY A 125 -4.16 -16.46 10.62
N ASP A 126 -4.57 -15.28 11.09
CA ASP A 126 -5.05 -14.22 10.20
C ASP A 126 -3.89 -13.67 9.35
N ALA A 127 -4.14 -13.49 8.06
CA ALA A 127 -3.16 -13.01 7.09
C ALA A 127 -3.54 -11.64 6.52
N PHE A 128 -2.63 -10.68 6.61
CA PHE A 128 -2.81 -9.32 6.12
C PHE A 128 -1.80 -9.02 5.01
N PRO A 129 -2.25 -9.10 3.75
CA PRO A 129 -1.38 -8.79 2.62
C PRO A 129 -1.19 -7.28 2.45
N GLY A 130 -0.01 -6.91 1.94
CA GLY A 130 0.31 -5.55 1.57
C GLY A 130 1.26 -5.50 0.37
N ARG A 131 1.17 -4.43 -0.38
CA ARG A 131 1.98 -4.21 -1.59
C ARG A 131 2.62 -2.84 -1.57
N ALA A 132 3.72 -2.68 -2.31
CA ALA A 132 4.27 -1.35 -2.55
C ALA A 132 3.31 -0.52 -3.39
N VAL A 133 3.09 0.73 -2.99
CA VAL A 133 2.28 1.70 -3.72
C VAL A 133 3.03 3.03 -3.75
N GLU A 134 3.61 3.35 -4.87
CA GLU A 134 4.41 4.56 -5.05
C GLU A 134 3.55 5.78 -5.38
N SER A 135 4.12 6.94 -5.16
CA SER A 135 3.58 8.22 -5.62
C SER A 135 4.68 9.06 -6.26
N ALA A 136 4.35 9.73 -7.36
CA ALA A 136 5.24 10.68 -8.04
C ALA A 136 5.78 11.75 -7.09
N ALA A 137 5.02 12.13 -6.08
CA ALA A 137 5.44 13.08 -5.05
C ALA A 137 6.29 12.44 -3.93
N TYR A 138 6.66 11.18 -4.04
CA TYR A 138 7.47 10.40 -3.10
C TYR A 138 6.84 10.24 -1.70
N ASN A 139 6.61 11.32 -0.96
CA ASN A 139 6.13 11.29 0.43
C ASN A 139 4.84 10.49 0.66
N PRO A 140 3.84 10.46 -0.25
CA PRO A 140 2.66 9.62 -0.10
C PRO A 140 2.89 8.13 -0.35
N THR A 141 4.08 7.74 -0.80
CA THR A 141 4.45 6.33 -1.07
C THR A 141 4.21 5.46 0.16
N MET A 142 3.56 4.32 -0.04
CA MET A 142 3.33 3.33 1.00
C MET A 142 4.18 2.09 0.75
N SER A 143 4.97 1.70 1.74
CA SER A 143 5.67 0.41 1.71
C SER A 143 4.70 -0.76 1.84
N PRO A 144 5.08 -1.99 1.44
CA PRO A 144 4.26 -3.17 1.63
C PRO A 144 3.83 -3.36 3.09
N LEU A 145 4.73 -3.08 4.04
CA LEU A 145 4.42 -3.17 5.47
C LEU A 145 3.35 -2.15 5.90
N HIS A 146 3.44 -0.90 5.46
CA HIS A 146 2.43 0.11 5.77
C HIS A 146 1.05 -0.33 5.31
N VAL A 147 0.94 -0.85 4.08
CA VAL A 147 -0.35 -1.33 3.54
C VAL A 147 -0.89 -2.51 4.34
N ALA A 148 -0.04 -3.48 4.70
CA ALA A 148 -0.45 -4.62 5.51
C ALA A 148 -0.91 -4.21 6.91
N LEU A 149 -0.20 -3.29 7.58
CA LEU A 149 -0.59 -2.76 8.89
C LEU A 149 -1.92 -1.99 8.81
N CYS A 150 -2.12 -1.15 7.79
CA CYS A 150 -3.39 -0.46 7.57
C CYS A 150 -4.54 -1.45 7.34
N ALA A 151 -4.33 -2.52 6.57
CA ALA A 151 -5.32 -3.57 6.36
C ALA A 151 -5.69 -4.27 7.66
N ALA A 152 -4.69 -4.62 8.49
CA ALA A 152 -4.90 -5.26 9.78
C ALA A 152 -5.73 -4.39 10.74
N VAL A 153 -5.47 -3.08 10.80
CA VAL A 153 -6.26 -2.13 11.59
C VAL A 153 -7.68 -1.99 11.04
N ALA A 154 -7.82 -1.85 9.72
CA ALA A 154 -9.13 -1.66 9.07
C ALA A 154 -10.04 -2.88 9.25
N MET A 155 -9.47 -4.09 9.29
CA MET A 155 -10.19 -5.33 9.56
C MET A 155 -10.50 -5.53 11.06
N GLY A 156 -9.98 -4.65 11.94
CA GLY A 156 -10.24 -4.69 13.39
C GLY A 156 -9.46 -5.77 14.15
N ASN A 157 -8.53 -6.46 13.51
CA ASN A 157 -7.82 -7.59 14.10
C ASN A 157 -6.57 -7.18 14.88
N LEU A 158 -5.94 -6.05 14.54
CA LEU A 158 -4.74 -5.54 15.22
C LEU A 158 -4.90 -4.06 15.58
N GLY A 159 -4.23 -3.64 16.65
CA GLY A 159 -4.18 -2.23 17.07
C GLY A 159 -5.47 -1.69 17.70
N ASN A 160 -6.46 -2.52 17.99
CA ASN A 160 -7.72 -2.09 18.58
C ASN A 160 -7.67 -2.22 20.11
N LYS A 161 -8.43 -1.36 20.85
CA LYS A 161 -8.47 -1.38 22.33
C LYS A 161 -8.98 -2.70 22.92
N ASN A 162 -9.70 -3.49 22.13
CA ASN A 162 -10.24 -4.79 22.51
C ASN A 162 -9.66 -5.95 21.67
N GLY A 163 -8.78 -5.69 20.72
CA GLY A 163 -8.09 -6.67 19.89
C GLY A 163 -6.62 -6.75 20.28
N GLY A 164 -5.95 -7.75 19.78
CA GLY A 164 -4.55 -7.98 20.05
C GLY A 164 -3.66 -6.82 19.67
N GLY A 165 -2.56 -6.69 20.37
CA GLY A 165 -1.52 -5.73 20.03
C GLY A 165 -0.71 -6.17 18.80
N TRP A 166 0.15 -5.30 18.31
CA TRP A 166 1.09 -5.63 17.24
C TRP A 166 1.97 -6.85 17.55
N GLY A 167 2.17 -7.17 18.85
CA GLY A 167 2.91 -8.35 19.30
C GLY A 167 2.28 -9.69 18.95
N GLU A 168 1.05 -9.71 18.42
CA GLU A 168 0.42 -10.92 17.88
C GLU A 168 0.90 -11.29 16.47
N ILE A 169 1.67 -10.43 15.81
CA ILE A 169 2.31 -10.74 14.53
C ILE A 169 3.37 -11.80 14.80
N GLU A 170 3.15 -13.01 14.26
CA GLU A 170 4.07 -14.15 14.39
C GLU A 170 5.04 -14.23 13.22
N LYS A 171 4.56 -13.96 12.00
CA LYS A 171 5.36 -14.08 10.77
C LYS A 171 5.15 -12.89 9.85
N CYS A 172 6.21 -12.54 9.17
CA CYS A 172 6.21 -11.58 8.07
C CYS A 172 6.97 -12.17 6.90
N ILE A 173 6.32 -12.35 5.78
CA ILE A 173 6.91 -12.81 4.53
C ILE A 173 6.97 -11.64 3.57
N LEU A 174 8.18 -11.23 3.20
CA LEU A 174 8.44 -10.18 2.22
C LEU A 174 8.97 -10.80 0.92
N VAL A 175 8.36 -10.46 -0.20
CA VAL A 175 8.85 -10.79 -1.56
C VAL A 175 9.27 -9.48 -2.23
N GLU A 176 10.53 -9.39 -2.61
CA GLU A 176 11.10 -8.24 -3.32
C GLU A 176 12.17 -8.66 -4.32
N ILE A 177 12.48 -7.81 -5.30
CA ILE A 177 13.55 -8.09 -6.26
C ILE A 177 14.91 -7.90 -5.56
N ALA A 178 15.78 -8.90 -5.67
CA ALA A 178 17.15 -8.80 -5.18
C ALA A 178 17.87 -7.65 -5.90
N ASN A 179 18.54 -6.79 -5.12
CA ASN A 179 19.30 -5.63 -5.62
C ASN A 179 18.45 -4.58 -6.40
N ALA A 180 17.12 -4.53 -6.16
CA ALA A 180 16.30 -3.46 -6.67
C ALA A 180 16.75 -2.09 -6.12
N PRO A 181 16.53 -0.97 -6.84
CA PRO A 181 16.87 0.37 -6.38
C PRO A 181 16.26 0.74 -5.02
N VAL A 182 15.05 0.25 -4.76
CA VAL A 182 14.38 0.37 -3.46
C VAL A 182 14.17 -1.02 -2.87
N GLN A 183 14.69 -1.24 -1.67
CA GLN A 183 14.52 -2.47 -0.90
C GLN A 183 13.84 -2.17 0.42
N TYR A 184 12.94 -3.04 0.83
CA TYR A 184 12.13 -2.85 2.04
C TYR A 184 12.61 -3.70 3.23
N CYS A 185 13.48 -4.70 2.99
CA CYS A 185 13.91 -5.67 3.98
C CYS A 185 14.36 -5.04 5.29
N ASP A 186 15.31 -4.09 5.23
CA ASP A 186 15.90 -3.51 6.44
C ASP A 186 14.89 -2.68 7.22
N THR A 187 14.06 -1.89 6.51
CA THR A 187 12.98 -1.11 7.14
C THR A 187 11.93 -2.01 7.78
N VAL A 188 11.52 -3.08 7.09
CA VAL A 188 10.57 -4.07 7.62
C VAL A 188 11.12 -4.71 8.89
N LYS A 189 12.37 -5.19 8.88
CA LYS A 189 13.01 -5.78 10.05
C LYS A 189 13.11 -4.79 11.22
N LEU A 190 13.48 -3.54 10.95
CA LEU A 190 13.61 -2.51 11.98
C LEU A 190 12.26 -2.20 12.65
N ILE A 191 11.21 -2.01 11.86
CA ILE A 191 9.88 -1.71 12.38
C ILE A 191 9.33 -2.90 13.18
N LEU A 192 9.39 -4.11 12.61
CA LEU A 192 8.86 -5.31 13.28
C LEU A 192 9.62 -5.64 14.56
N LYS A 193 10.93 -5.43 14.60
CA LYS A 193 11.69 -5.56 15.84
C LYS A 193 11.16 -4.66 16.97
N THR A 194 10.52 -3.54 16.62
CA THR A 194 9.97 -2.60 17.61
C THR A 194 8.54 -2.96 18.03
N ILE A 195 7.69 -3.33 17.06
CA ILE A 195 6.26 -3.53 17.32
C ILE A 195 5.88 -4.99 17.57
N ALA A 196 6.64 -5.94 17.01
CA ALA A 196 6.45 -7.38 17.12
C ALA A 196 7.80 -8.10 17.27
N PRO A 197 8.53 -7.91 18.40
CA PRO A 197 9.91 -8.37 18.58
C PRO A 197 10.08 -9.90 18.52
N HIS A 198 9.02 -10.66 18.66
CA HIS A 198 8.99 -12.13 18.56
C HIS A 198 8.60 -12.63 17.17
N GLY A 199 8.17 -11.73 16.29
CA GLY A 199 7.77 -12.09 14.93
C GLY A 199 8.96 -12.43 14.04
N GLU A 200 8.84 -13.51 13.29
CA GLU A 200 9.87 -13.95 12.33
C GLU A 200 9.71 -13.21 11.00
N VAL A 201 10.81 -12.72 10.43
CA VAL A 201 10.83 -12.06 9.13
C VAL A 201 11.56 -12.94 8.12
N THR A 202 10.82 -13.45 7.16
CA THR A 202 11.35 -14.20 6.00
C THR A 202 11.37 -13.28 4.78
N VAL A 203 12.53 -13.16 4.14
CA VAL A 203 12.69 -12.38 2.91
C VAL A 203 12.95 -13.34 1.76
N VAL A 204 12.14 -13.25 0.73
CA VAL A 204 12.19 -14.10 -0.45
C VAL A 204 12.53 -13.26 -1.66
N SER A 205 13.62 -13.62 -2.32
CA SER A 205 14.04 -12.95 -3.54
C SER A 205 13.16 -13.34 -4.72
N ALA A 206 12.81 -12.34 -5.53
CA ALA A 206 12.12 -12.53 -6.78
C ALA A 206 12.93 -11.96 -7.95
N SER A 207 12.67 -12.45 -9.15
CA SER A 207 13.20 -11.91 -10.41
C SER A 207 12.10 -11.73 -11.42
N ARG A 208 12.28 -10.80 -12.37
CA ARG A 208 11.45 -10.76 -13.59
C ARG A 208 11.90 -11.84 -14.56
N GLU A 209 10.95 -12.39 -15.33
CA GLU A 209 11.25 -13.25 -16.48
C GLU A 209 11.97 -12.54 -17.59
#